data_21a5f5e4bdac60bb395ced72a71c822a
#
_entry.id   21a5f5e4bdac60bb395ced72a71c822a
#
_cell.length_a   1.000
_cell.length_b   1.000
_cell.length_c   1.000
_cell.angle_alpha   90.00
_cell.angle_beta   90.00
_cell.angle_gamma   90.00
#
_symmetry.space_group_name_H-M   'P 1'
#
loop_
_entity.id
_entity.type
_entity.pdbx_description
1 polymer ?
#
loop_
_entity_poly.entity_id
_entity_poly.type
_entity_poly.pdbx_seq_one_letter_code
_entity_poly.pdbx_strand_id
1 'polypeptide(L)'
;IGARIGIAMGGLSPLLHDTGTWSAIGTAVAAAHLLSGAEATVIAAAIESSAATALMPYRELPVQGASAHHLYIGLGATSGVMAARGAVAGMAPLPGTLETFFGPRAGAAFNADLLGAGLDETERWSRFEIERAYFKVHPTCAHLHGANDAILSLINTYGFGADDVGKIEVSTYAAGLSFNNLTPVNA
;
A
#
# COMPACT_ATOMS: atom_id res chain seq x y z
N ILE A 1 1.86 -11.64 -2.07
CA ILE A 1 1.33 -11.68 -0.69
C ILE A 1 1.07 -10.26 -0.21
N GLY A 2 2.01 -9.31 -0.28
CA GLY A 2 1.79 -7.93 0.19
C GLY A 2 0.50 -7.30 -0.32
N ALA A 3 0.20 -7.41 -1.63
CA ALA A 3 -1.04 -6.90 -2.21
C ALA A 3 -2.30 -7.57 -1.61
N ARG A 4 -2.24 -8.88 -1.32
CA ARG A 4 -3.35 -9.60 -0.67
C ARG A 4 -3.62 -9.10 0.75
N ILE A 5 -2.57 -8.78 1.49
CA ILE A 5 -2.70 -8.17 2.82
C ILE A 5 -3.39 -6.81 2.69
N GLY A 6 -2.97 -5.96 1.75
CA GLY A 6 -3.62 -4.69 1.47
C GLY A 6 -5.10 -4.83 1.11
N ILE A 7 -5.47 -5.84 0.33
CA ILE A 7 -6.86 -6.15 -0.03
C ILE A 7 -7.63 -6.62 1.21
N ALA A 8 -7.05 -7.52 2.01
CA ALA A 8 -7.69 -8.05 3.22
C ALA A 8 -7.95 -6.95 4.27
N MET A 9 -7.20 -5.88 4.25
CA MET A 9 -7.41 -4.73 5.15
C MET A 9 -8.69 -3.95 4.86
N GLY A 10 -9.33 -4.13 3.70
CA GLY A 10 -10.58 -3.45 3.34
C GLY A 10 -10.45 -1.92 3.29
N GLY A 11 -9.26 -1.42 2.99
CA GLY A 11 -8.85 -0.04 3.13
C GLY A 11 -7.97 0.19 4.36
N LEU A 12 -7.44 1.39 4.49
CA LEU A 12 -6.64 1.79 5.65
C LEU A 12 -7.45 2.56 6.68
N SER A 13 -7.00 2.50 7.91
CA SER A 13 -7.38 3.48 8.93
C SER A 13 -7.12 4.90 8.38
N PRO A 14 -8.07 5.85 8.57
CA PRO A 14 -8.01 7.17 7.92
C PRO A 14 -6.74 7.99 8.19
N LEU A 15 -6.03 7.69 9.27
CA LEU A 15 -4.80 8.39 9.65
C LEU A 15 -3.53 7.78 9.06
N LEU A 16 -3.64 6.60 8.45
CA LEU A 16 -2.46 5.85 8.00
C LEU A 16 -2.25 5.97 6.49
N HIS A 17 -0.99 5.94 6.10
CA HIS A 17 -0.57 5.78 4.72
C HIS A 17 -0.23 4.30 4.46
N ASP A 18 -0.53 3.81 3.26
CA ASP A 18 -0.32 2.41 2.87
C ASP A 18 1.15 2.01 2.82
N THR A 19 1.98 2.89 2.29
CA THR A 19 3.41 2.63 2.13
C THR A 19 4.09 2.54 3.50
N GLY A 20 4.83 1.45 3.72
CA GLY A 20 5.48 1.18 5.00
C GLY A 20 4.64 0.34 5.97
N THR A 21 3.32 0.18 5.73
CA THR A 21 2.46 -0.75 6.48
C THR A 21 2.60 -2.17 5.92
N TRP A 22 1.67 -2.62 5.09
CA TRP A 22 1.72 -3.99 4.52
C TRP A 22 2.88 -4.24 3.56
N SER A 23 3.48 -3.19 2.99
CA SER A 23 4.69 -3.34 2.17
C SER A 23 5.87 -3.91 2.96
N ALA A 24 5.98 -3.62 4.26
CA ALA A 24 6.96 -4.25 5.15
C ALA A 24 6.76 -5.76 5.21
N ILE A 25 5.51 -6.22 5.34
CA ILE A 25 5.18 -7.65 5.37
C ILE A 25 5.47 -8.29 4.00
N GLY A 26 5.15 -7.61 2.90
CA GLY A 26 5.50 -8.07 1.56
C GLY A 26 7.01 -8.24 1.37
N THR A 27 7.80 -7.31 1.90
CA THR A 27 9.27 -7.39 1.90
C THR A 27 9.77 -8.54 2.77
N ALA A 28 9.16 -8.76 3.96
CA ALA A 28 9.51 -9.88 4.83
C ALA A 28 9.30 -11.22 4.14
N VAL A 29 8.20 -11.39 3.41
CA VAL A 29 7.92 -12.61 2.62
C VAL A 29 8.97 -12.81 1.55
N ALA A 30 9.27 -11.79 0.75
CA ALA A 30 10.25 -11.90 -0.33
C ALA A 30 11.65 -12.25 0.20
N ALA A 31 12.09 -11.58 1.27
CA ALA A 31 13.38 -11.84 1.90
C ALA A 31 13.44 -13.23 2.55
N ALA A 32 12.40 -13.64 3.28
CA ALA A 32 12.33 -14.97 3.88
C ALA A 32 12.34 -16.07 2.83
N HIS A 33 11.58 -15.91 1.74
CA HIS A 33 11.56 -16.85 0.61
C HIS A 33 12.97 -17.07 0.03
N LEU A 34 13.70 -15.98 -0.22
CA LEU A 34 15.06 -16.06 -0.79
C LEU A 34 16.08 -16.63 0.22
N LEU A 35 15.99 -16.26 1.49
CA LEU A 35 16.95 -16.65 2.52
C LEU A 35 16.75 -18.08 3.00
N SER A 36 15.54 -18.61 2.99
CA SER A 36 15.22 -19.96 3.49
C SER A 36 15.04 -21.01 2.39
N GLY A 37 15.15 -20.64 1.11
CA GLY A 37 14.83 -21.55 0.02
C GLY A 37 13.34 -21.87 -0.06
N ALA A 38 12.49 -20.90 0.23
CA ALA A 38 11.02 -21.01 0.21
C ALA A 38 10.41 -21.88 1.34
N GLU A 39 11.09 -21.98 2.48
CA GLU A 39 10.57 -22.72 3.64
C GLU A 39 9.32 -22.03 4.20
N ALA A 40 8.18 -22.72 4.15
CA ALA A 40 6.88 -22.15 4.48
C ALA A 40 6.78 -21.68 5.94
N THR A 41 7.36 -22.42 6.87
CA THR A 41 7.36 -22.09 8.30
C THR A 41 8.17 -20.83 8.59
N VAL A 42 9.28 -20.64 7.90
CA VAL A 42 10.11 -19.42 8.00
C VAL A 42 9.38 -18.22 7.41
N ILE A 43 8.71 -18.40 6.27
CA ILE A 43 7.91 -17.34 5.65
C ILE A 43 6.75 -16.94 6.58
N ALA A 44 6.04 -17.89 7.16
CA ALA A 44 4.98 -17.61 8.12
C ALA A 44 5.50 -16.85 9.35
N ALA A 45 6.62 -17.27 9.91
CA ALA A 45 7.26 -16.57 11.02
C ALA A 45 7.68 -15.13 10.66
N ALA A 46 8.16 -14.91 9.45
CA ALA A 46 8.52 -13.58 8.96
C ALA A 46 7.30 -12.67 8.80
N ILE A 47 6.16 -13.21 8.32
CA ILE A 47 4.89 -12.47 8.22
C ILE A 47 4.45 -11.99 9.60
N GLU A 48 4.35 -12.88 10.56
CA GLU A 48 3.89 -12.57 11.91
C GLU A 48 4.82 -11.58 12.63
N SER A 49 6.13 -11.78 12.52
CA SER A 49 7.12 -10.87 13.10
C SER A 49 7.06 -9.48 12.47
N SER A 50 6.89 -9.42 11.15
CA SER A 50 6.75 -8.15 10.44
C SER A 50 5.43 -7.45 10.78
N ALA A 51 4.35 -8.19 10.93
CA ALA A 51 3.06 -7.66 11.36
C ALA A 51 3.13 -7.03 12.76
N ALA A 52 3.90 -7.63 13.67
CA ALA A 52 4.13 -7.12 15.02
C ALA A 52 4.90 -5.79 15.04
N THR A 53 5.77 -5.56 14.06
CA THR A 53 6.71 -4.43 14.02
C THR A 53 6.46 -3.46 12.85
N ALA A 54 5.37 -3.65 12.11
CA ALA A 54 5.03 -2.80 10.97
C ALA A 54 4.85 -1.34 11.39
N LEU A 55 5.33 -0.45 10.54
CA LEU A 55 5.16 0.98 10.75
C LEU A 55 3.69 1.39 10.62
N MET A 56 3.32 2.43 11.33
CA MET A 56 2.03 3.10 11.22
C MET A 56 2.23 4.54 10.69
N PRO A 57 2.60 4.70 9.40
CA PRO A 57 2.97 5.98 8.83
C PRO A 57 1.81 6.96 8.78
N TYR A 58 2.06 8.21 9.14
CA TYR A 58 1.05 9.25 9.13
C TYR A 58 0.71 9.69 7.70
N ARG A 59 -0.56 9.59 7.33
CA ARG A 59 -1.08 9.87 6.00
C ARG A 59 -0.87 11.31 5.54
N GLU A 60 -0.94 12.27 6.46
CA GLU A 60 -0.87 13.69 6.08
C GLU A 60 0.51 14.11 5.55
N LEU A 61 1.59 13.36 5.82
CA LEU A 61 2.91 13.70 5.30
C LEU A 61 2.92 13.86 3.77
N PRO A 62 2.52 12.86 2.97
CA PRO A 62 2.46 13.03 1.51
C PRO A 62 1.34 13.97 1.06
N VAL A 63 0.22 14.03 1.77
CA VAL A 63 -0.89 14.93 1.43
C VAL A 63 -0.46 16.39 1.52
N GLN A 64 0.36 16.72 2.52
CA GLN A 64 0.91 18.07 2.73
C GLN A 64 2.22 18.31 1.97
N GLY A 65 2.70 17.36 1.16
CA GLY A 65 3.95 17.50 0.41
C GLY A 65 5.22 17.39 1.27
N ALA A 66 5.13 16.89 2.50
CA ALA A 66 6.30 16.73 3.36
C ALA A 66 7.19 15.58 2.88
N SER A 67 8.43 15.87 2.48
CA SER A 67 9.37 14.88 1.95
C SER A 67 9.76 13.79 2.95
N ALA A 68 9.54 14.01 4.25
CA ALA A 68 9.76 13.01 5.29
C ALA A 68 8.97 11.70 5.07
N HIS A 69 7.90 11.72 4.23
CA HIS A 69 7.17 10.50 3.89
C HIS A 69 8.04 9.46 3.16
N HIS A 70 9.13 9.85 2.52
CA HIS A 70 10.05 8.91 1.89
C HIS A 70 10.77 8.01 2.90
N LEU A 71 10.90 8.45 4.17
CA LEU A 71 11.58 7.67 5.21
C LEU A 71 10.87 6.35 5.51
N TYR A 72 9.54 6.33 5.58
CA TYR A 72 8.84 5.11 5.96
C TYR A 72 8.82 4.04 4.86
N ILE A 73 9.08 4.41 3.61
CA ILE A 73 9.27 3.45 2.52
C ILE A 73 10.51 2.60 2.80
N GLY A 74 11.64 3.25 3.02
CA GLY A 74 12.90 2.58 3.34
C GLY A 74 12.88 1.85 4.67
N LEU A 75 12.34 2.50 5.72
CA LEU A 75 12.22 1.89 7.04
C LEU A 75 11.30 0.67 7.04
N GLY A 76 10.17 0.71 6.31
CA GLY A 76 9.27 -0.43 6.17
C GLY A 76 9.97 -1.61 5.48
N ALA A 77 10.70 -1.36 4.39
CA ALA A 77 11.46 -2.40 3.71
C ALA A 77 12.58 -2.97 4.62
N THR A 78 13.30 -2.12 5.33
CA THR A 78 14.33 -2.55 6.29
C THR A 78 13.74 -3.41 7.40
N SER A 79 12.61 -2.99 7.99
CA SER A 79 11.89 -3.76 9.01
C SER A 79 11.49 -5.14 8.50
N GLY A 80 10.97 -5.23 7.26
CA GLY A 80 10.62 -6.50 6.63
C GLY A 80 11.81 -7.44 6.46
N VAL A 81 12.95 -6.93 5.98
CA VAL A 81 14.18 -7.73 5.86
C VAL A 81 14.67 -8.19 7.23
N MET A 82 14.59 -7.35 8.25
CA MET A 82 14.99 -7.72 9.62
C MET A 82 14.09 -8.83 10.19
N ALA A 83 12.78 -8.74 9.98
CA ALA A 83 11.83 -9.78 10.37
C ALA A 83 12.15 -11.13 9.70
N ALA A 84 12.46 -11.11 8.39
CA ALA A 84 12.86 -12.30 7.65
C ALA A 84 14.16 -12.92 8.21
N ARG A 85 15.18 -12.11 8.48
CA ARG A 85 16.44 -12.58 9.08
C ARG A 85 16.24 -13.15 10.47
N GLY A 86 15.38 -12.53 11.27
CA GLY A 86 15.00 -13.05 12.58
C GLY A 86 14.34 -14.42 12.48
N ALA A 87 13.38 -14.59 11.55
CA ALA A 87 12.71 -15.86 11.31
C ALA A 87 13.71 -16.97 10.87
N VAL A 88 14.62 -16.65 9.95
CA VAL A 88 15.69 -17.58 9.54
C VAL A 88 16.61 -17.96 10.72
N ALA A 89 16.88 -17.02 11.62
CA ALA A 89 17.64 -17.27 12.84
C ALA A 89 16.88 -18.00 13.93
N GLY A 90 15.63 -18.39 13.71
CA GLY A 90 14.81 -19.13 14.65
C GLY A 90 14.10 -18.27 15.71
N MET A 91 13.97 -16.97 15.52
CA MET A 91 13.16 -16.13 16.40
C MET A 91 11.70 -16.56 16.30
N ALA A 92 11.09 -16.88 17.44
CA ALA A 92 9.71 -17.32 17.49
C ALA A 92 8.74 -16.11 17.41
N PRO A 93 7.84 -16.07 16.44
CA PRO A 93 6.78 -15.07 16.38
C PRO A 93 5.65 -15.42 17.36
N LEU A 94 4.74 -14.46 17.57
CA LEU A 94 3.43 -14.76 18.13
C LEU A 94 2.46 -15.09 16.99
N PRO A 95 2.00 -16.34 16.84
CA PRO A 95 1.05 -16.71 15.80
C PRO A 95 -0.25 -15.91 15.89
N GLY A 96 -0.82 -15.55 14.73
CA GLY A 96 -2.06 -14.78 14.65
C GLY A 96 -1.88 -13.26 14.85
N THR A 97 -0.65 -12.76 14.92
CA THR A 97 -0.39 -11.31 15.06
C THR A 97 -0.94 -10.50 13.88
N LEU A 98 -0.83 -11.05 12.67
CA LEU A 98 -1.41 -10.41 11.47
C LEU A 98 -2.91 -10.16 11.64
N GLU A 99 -3.65 -11.16 12.12
CA GLU A 99 -5.10 -11.16 12.22
C GLU A 99 -5.62 -10.43 13.47
N THR A 100 -4.93 -10.60 14.59
CA THR A 100 -5.40 -10.10 15.89
C THR A 100 -4.88 -8.71 16.24
N PHE A 101 -3.79 -8.28 15.66
CA PHE A 101 -3.16 -7.00 15.96
C PHE A 101 -3.07 -6.10 14.73
N PHE A 102 -2.29 -6.51 13.70
CA PHE A 102 -1.97 -5.63 12.57
C PHE A 102 -3.22 -5.29 11.74
N GLY A 103 -3.98 -6.30 11.32
CA GLY A 103 -5.17 -6.10 10.49
C GLY A 103 -6.19 -5.16 11.14
N PRO A 104 -6.64 -5.41 12.39
CA PRO A 104 -7.58 -4.53 13.08
C PRO A 104 -7.04 -3.12 13.38
N ARG A 105 -5.73 -2.95 13.48
CA ARG A 105 -5.11 -1.64 13.76
C ARG A 105 -4.92 -0.80 12.51
N ALA A 106 -4.45 -1.40 11.44
CA ALA A 106 -4.09 -0.71 10.23
C ALA A 106 -5.23 -0.69 9.20
N GLY A 107 -6.08 -1.72 9.18
CA GLY A 107 -7.20 -1.86 8.25
C GLY A 107 -8.45 -1.11 8.69
N ALA A 108 -9.27 -0.74 7.72
CA ALA A 108 -10.60 -0.17 7.97
C ALA A 108 -11.65 -1.27 8.23
N ALA A 109 -11.51 -2.42 7.56
CA ALA A 109 -12.42 -3.57 7.65
C ALA A 109 -11.66 -4.87 7.33
N PHE A 110 -10.77 -5.29 8.23
CA PHE A 110 -9.93 -6.46 8.01
C PHE A 110 -10.75 -7.75 7.87
N ASN A 111 -10.49 -8.48 6.78
CA ASN A 111 -11.09 -9.79 6.52
C ASN A 111 -10.00 -10.81 6.14
N ALA A 112 -9.69 -11.72 7.06
CA ALA A 112 -8.66 -12.75 6.88
C ALA A 112 -8.95 -13.72 5.71
N ASP A 113 -10.22 -13.98 5.39
CA ASP A 113 -10.60 -14.90 4.30
C ASP A 113 -10.07 -14.43 2.94
N LEU A 114 -9.87 -13.12 2.77
CA LEU A 114 -9.34 -12.54 1.54
C LEU A 114 -7.84 -12.83 1.34
N LEU A 115 -7.10 -13.21 2.37
CA LEU A 115 -5.69 -13.55 2.26
C LEU A 115 -5.48 -14.77 1.35
N GLY A 116 -6.36 -15.77 1.47
CA GLY A 116 -6.35 -17.00 0.69
C GLY A 116 -7.26 -17.01 -0.53
N ALA A 117 -8.06 -15.97 -0.77
CA ALA A 117 -9.05 -15.98 -1.84
C ALA A 117 -8.44 -16.27 -3.22
N GLY A 118 -8.99 -17.27 -3.93
CA GLY A 118 -8.49 -17.72 -5.24
C GLY A 118 -7.17 -18.51 -5.18
N LEU A 119 -6.81 -19.05 -4.03
CA LEU A 119 -5.69 -19.97 -3.84
C LEU A 119 -6.23 -21.32 -3.39
N ASP A 120 -7.07 -21.97 -4.17
CA ASP A 120 -7.47 -23.34 -3.89
C ASP A 120 -6.43 -24.33 -4.44
N GLU A 121 -6.55 -25.61 -4.04
CA GLU A 121 -5.59 -26.64 -4.45
C GLU A 121 -5.64 -26.96 -5.95
N THR A 122 -6.74 -26.67 -6.63
CA THR A 122 -6.95 -26.96 -8.04
C THR A 122 -6.56 -25.80 -8.95
N GLU A 123 -6.68 -24.55 -8.43
CA GLU A 123 -6.39 -23.33 -9.18
C GLU A 123 -5.14 -22.59 -8.64
N ARG A 124 -4.18 -23.31 -8.19
CA ARG A 124 -2.99 -22.90 -7.47
C ARG A 124 -2.26 -21.72 -8.12
N TRP A 125 -2.44 -20.80 -8.61
CA TRP A 125 -1.84 -19.65 -9.29
C TRP A 125 -2.78 -19.04 -10.35
N SER A 126 -4.07 -19.27 -10.22
CA SER A 126 -5.06 -18.71 -11.14
C SER A 126 -5.13 -17.19 -11.07
N ARG A 127 -4.61 -16.59 -9.97
CA ARG A 127 -4.70 -15.15 -9.78
C ARG A 127 -3.50 -14.55 -9.05
N PHE A 128 -2.70 -13.81 -9.80
CA PHE A 128 -1.64 -12.96 -9.26
C PHE A 128 -2.13 -11.52 -9.15
N GLU A 129 -2.13 -10.96 -7.95
CA GLU A 129 -2.59 -9.58 -7.74
C GLU A 129 -1.69 -8.54 -8.44
N ILE A 130 -0.45 -8.89 -8.78
CA ILE A 130 0.43 -8.02 -9.55
C ILE A 130 -0.08 -7.75 -10.97
N GLU A 131 -0.85 -8.66 -11.54
CA GLU A 131 -1.46 -8.49 -12.87
C GLU A 131 -2.52 -7.38 -12.89
N ARG A 132 -3.02 -7.00 -11.72
CA ARG A 132 -3.97 -5.90 -11.53
C ARG A 132 -3.29 -4.57 -11.19
N ALA A 133 -1.95 -4.58 -11.08
CA ALA A 133 -1.19 -3.37 -10.87
C ALA A 133 -1.08 -2.57 -12.17
N TYR A 134 -0.92 -1.26 -12.05
CA TYR A 134 -0.66 -0.38 -13.16
C TYR A 134 0.44 0.62 -12.83
N PHE A 135 1.10 1.13 -13.85
CA PHE A 135 2.03 2.24 -13.70
C PHE A 135 1.30 3.57 -13.78
N LYS A 136 1.61 4.47 -12.86
CA LYS A 136 1.03 5.81 -12.89
C LYS A 136 1.50 6.58 -14.12
N VAL A 137 0.56 7.14 -14.86
CA VAL A 137 0.84 8.03 -16.01
C VAL A 137 1.11 9.45 -15.53
N HIS A 138 0.40 9.87 -14.47
CA HIS A 138 0.55 11.20 -13.89
C HIS A 138 1.35 11.12 -12.57
N PRO A 139 2.24 12.08 -12.29
CA PRO A 139 3.02 12.14 -11.04
C PRO A 139 2.16 12.66 -9.87
N THR A 140 0.96 12.12 -9.70
CA THR A 140 -0.01 12.51 -8.68
C THR A 140 -0.58 11.30 -7.96
N CYS A 141 -1.41 11.52 -6.94
CA CYS A 141 -2.17 10.46 -6.32
C CYS A 141 -3.10 9.80 -7.36
N ALA A 142 -3.23 8.46 -7.32
CA ALA A 142 -4.06 7.71 -8.25
C ALA A 142 -5.53 8.17 -8.28
N HIS A 143 -6.06 8.66 -7.16
CA HIS A 143 -7.40 9.22 -7.06
C HIS A 143 -7.62 10.48 -7.93
N LEU A 144 -6.55 11.13 -8.37
CA LEU A 144 -6.61 12.36 -9.17
C LEU A 144 -6.38 12.10 -10.67
N HIS A 145 -6.02 10.89 -11.09
CA HIS A 145 -5.71 10.57 -12.48
C HIS A 145 -6.89 10.86 -13.42
N GLY A 146 -8.12 10.49 -13.01
CA GLY A 146 -9.31 10.76 -13.83
C GLY A 146 -9.55 12.24 -14.08
N ALA A 147 -9.28 13.11 -13.11
CA ALA A 147 -9.37 14.55 -13.29
C ALA A 147 -8.27 15.07 -14.22
N ASN A 148 -7.04 14.56 -14.11
CA ASN A 148 -5.94 14.92 -15.00
C ASN A 148 -6.22 14.47 -16.44
N ASP A 149 -6.72 13.25 -16.64
CA ASP A 149 -7.09 12.77 -17.98
C ASP A 149 -8.21 13.61 -18.58
N ALA A 150 -9.20 14.01 -17.79
CA ALA A 150 -10.31 14.83 -18.25
C ALA A 150 -9.84 16.21 -18.72
N ILE A 151 -9.00 16.91 -17.94
CA ILE A 151 -8.50 18.24 -18.36
C ILE A 151 -7.61 18.14 -19.60
N LEU A 152 -6.75 17.13 -19.72
CA LEU A 152 -5.93 16.92 -20.91
C LEU A 152 -6.79 16.64 -22.15
N SER A 153 -7.85 15.85 -22.00
CA SER A 153 -8.81 15.61 -23.08
C SER A 153 -9.52 16.90 -23.53
N LEU A 154 -9.93 17.74 -22.58
CA LEU A 154 -10.54 19.05 -22.89
C LEU A 154 -9.57 19.97 -23.61
N ILE A 155 -8.32 20.08 -23.17
CA ILE A 155 -7.28 20.86 -23.83
C ILE A 155 -7.08 20.38 -25.28
N ASN A 156 -6.97 19.07 -25.48
CA ASN A 156 -6.78 18.48 -26.81
C ASN A 156 -7.99 18.72 -27.73
N THR A 157 -9.20 18.74 -27.16
CA THR A 157 -10.45 18.90 -27.94
C THR A 157 -10.70 20.36 -28.33
N TYR A 158 -10.45 21.28 -27.39
CA TYR A 158 -10.85 22.69 -27.55
C TYR A 158 -9.69 23.65 -27.76
N GLY A 159 -8.44 23.23 -27.57
CA GLY A 159 -7.25 24.02 -27.92
C GLY A 159 -7.01 25.24 -27.03
N PHE A 160 -7.49 25.25 -25.78
CA PHE A 160 -7.27 26.35 -24.84
C PHE A 160 -5.96 26.17 -24.03
N GLY A 161 -5.40 27.29 -23.57
CA GLY A 161 -4.23 27.35 -22.70
C GLY A 161 -4.58 27.70 -21.26
N ALA A 162 -3.57 27.73 -20.39
CA ALA A 162 -3.76 28.04 -18.98
C ALA A 162 -4.40 29.42 -18.74
N ASP A 163 -4.06 30.41 -19.57
CA ASP A 163 -4.56 31.79 -19.47
C ASP A 163 -6.05 31.90 -19.84
N ASP A 164 -6.60 30.92 -20.53
CA ASP A 164 -8.00 30.87 -20.92
C ASP A 164 -8.90 30.27 -19.84
N VAL A 165 -8.30 29.74 -18.78
CA VAL A 165 -9.03 29.02 -17.72
C VAL A 165 -9.39 29.95 -16.57
N GLY A 166 -10.68 30.27 -16.44
CA GLY A 166 -11.17 31.07 -15.31
C GLY A 166 -11.44 30.25 -14.04
N LYS A 167 -11.88 28.99 -14.20
CA LYS A 167 -12.24 28.11 -13.08
C LYS A 167 -12.19 26.65 -13.50
N ILE A 168 -11.78 25.77 -12.58
CA ILE A 168 -11.85 24.32 -12.73
C ILE A 168 -12.76 23.76 -11.61
N GLU A 169 -13.80 23.04 -12.00
CA GLU A 169 -14.65 22.30 -11.09
C GLU A 169 -14.50 20.80 -11.36
N VAL A 170 -14.16 20.04 -10.33
CA VAL A 170 -13.98 18.58 -10.41
C VAL A 170 -14.99 17.90 -9.52
N SER A 171 -15.90 17.12 -10.13
CA SER A 171 -16.77 16.22 -9.41
C SER A 171 -16.12 14.85 -9.33
N THR A 172 -15.89 14.36 -8.10
CA THR A 172 -15.26 13.07 -7.87
C THR A 172 -15.86 12.38 -6.65
N TYR A 173 -15.45 11.13 -6.40
CA TYR A 173 -15.92 10.38 -5.24
C TYR A 173 -15.24 10.85 -3.94
N ALA A 174 -15.88 10.57 -2.80
CA ALA A 174 -15.49 11.10 -1.49
C ALA A 174 -14.01 10.88 -1.13
N ALA A 175 -13.46 9.69 -1.44
CA ALA A 175 -12.04 9.41 -1.18
C ALA A 175 -11.12 10.31 -2.02
N GLY A 176 -11.48 10.64 -3.27
CA GLY A 176 -10.72 11.55 -4.14
C GLY A 176 -10.67 12.96 -3.56
N LEU A 177 -11.77 13.44 -2.97
CA LEU A 177 -11.81 14.76 -2.33
C LEU A 177 -10.83 14.89 -1.16
N SER A 178 -10.55 13.81 -0.45
CA SER A 178 -9.64 13.81 0.70
C SER A 178 -8.16 13.98 0.34
N PHE A 179 -7.81 13.96 -0.95
CA PHE A 179 -6.45 14.19 -1.47
C PHE A 179 -6.26 15.55 -2.10
N ASN A 180 -7.23 16.44 -1.94
CA ASN A 180 -7.13 17.80 -2.41
C ASN A 180 -6.42 18.66 -1.36
N ASN A 181 -5.20 19.10 -1.66
CA ASN A 181 -4.48 20.06 -0.84
C ASN A 181 -4.57 21.44 -1.49
N LEU A 182 -5.36 22.32 -0.86
CA LEU A 182 -5.58 23.69 -1.32
C LEU A 182 -4.42 24.63 -0.97
N THR A 183 -3.51 24.22 -0.07
CA THR A 183 -2.39 25.02 0.36
C THR A 183 -1.13 24.15 0.42
N PRO A 184 -0.43 23.93 -0.69
CA PRO A 184 0.80 23.16 -0.68
C PRO A 184 1.84 23.79 0.24
N VAL A 185 2.42 22.98 1.12
CA VAL A 185 3.31 23.44 2.21
C VAL A 185 4.67 23.90 1.69
N ASN A 186 5.08 23.52 0.50
CA ASN A 186 6.23 24.06 -0.26
C ASN A 186 6.39 23.27 -1.57
N ALA A 187 6.52 23.96 -2.63
CA ALA A 187 7.06 23.42 -3.87
C ALA A 187 8.59 23.47 -3.82
#